data_9532e78ff27d26e5602daf511c2cf83c
#
_entry.id   9532e78ff27d26e5602daf511c2cf83c
#
_cell.length_a   1.000
_cell.length_b   1.000
_cell.length_c   1.000
_cell.angle_alpha   90.00
_cell.angle_beta   90.00
_cell.angle_gamma   90.00
#
_symmetry.space_group_name_H-M   'P 1'
#
loop_
_entity.id
_entity.type
_entity.pdbx_description
1 polymer ?
#
loop_
_entity_poly.entity_id
_entity_poly.type
_entity_poly.pdbx_seq_one_letter_code
_entity_poly.pdbx_strand_id
1 'polypeptide(L)'
;MIFIIIFSSIHSFSLAQDMPMSKSKHQVPNHLLKPLLLRSRESMVDNGLVYDPIAAKACLSCKMAPDCLSGDIAQKQLLHVTLTQLCDQQVTQFLQQNPDAWIINVGAGLDTRFYRLDNGRCHWIELDVTENLVWRQRLFHKNERYEHRSGSVEDMSWLESLTIPDKSPVLILCEMALLDCSERHVARFIQNLGRHFVSAEVCMVLAGDLTESKWGQKLGSDCYAHGFEAPAEQVLRWLPWAQWVKAFSPFDRFCSRWKAWQRWLNKIPMLKHRLTPVLVHIKW
;
A
#
# COMPACT_ATOMS: atom_id res chain seq x y z
N MET A 1 -14.75 -37.25 4.73
CA MET A 1 -14.33 -37.20 3.32
C MET A 1 -14.45 -35.77 2.82
N ILE A 2 -13.57 -34.87 3.32
CA ILE A 2 -13.37 -33.49 2.79
C ILE A 2 -11.89 -33.17 3.03
N PHE A 3 -11.05 -33.68 2.18
CA PHE A 3 -9.63 -33.30 2.05
C PHE A 3 -9.33 -33.48 0.57
N ILE A 4 -9.37 -32.44 -0.20
CA ILE A 4 -8.73 -32.22 -1.52
C ILE A 4 -9.44 -31.01 -2.14
N ILE A 5 -9.00 -29.81 -1.88
CA ILE A 5 -8.92 -28.64 -2.77
C ILE A 5 -8.07 -27.58 -2.04
N ILE A 6 -6.78 -27.76 -1.94
CA ILE A 6 -5.77 -26.71 -1.69
C ILE A 6 -4.47 -27.21 -2.33
N PHE A 7 -4.41 -27.21 -3.67
CA PHE A 7 -3.16 -27.48 -4.38
C PHE A 7 -3.13 -26.80 -5.75
N SER A 8 -3.36 -25.49 -5.80
CA SER A 8 -3.09 -24.70 -7.00
C SER A 8 -2.31 -23.39 -6.74
N SER A 9 -1.70 -23.25 -5.57
CA SER A 9 -0.88 -22.07 -5.23
C SER A 9 0.59 -22.41 -4.95
N ILE A 10 1.11 -23.49 -5.53
CA ILE A 10 2.47 -23.98 -5.22
C ILE A 10 3.57 -23.24 -6.00
N HIS A 11 3.23 -22.46 -7.03
CA HIS A 11 4.26 -21.72 -7.80
C HIS A 11 4.86 -20.53 -7.06
N SER A 12 4.15 -19.92 -6.09
CA SER A 12 4.71 -18.81 -5.30
C SER A 12 5.66 -19.28 -4.18
N PHE A 13 5.62 -20.55 -3.80
CA PHE A 13 6.47 -21.09 -2.72
C PHE A 13 7.93 -21.33 -3.15
N SER A 14 8.18 -21.55 -4.45
CA SER A 14 9.54 -21.78 -4.97
C SER A 14 10.44 -20.54 -4.86
N LEU A 15 9.91 -19.35 -5.11
CA LEU A 15 10.68 -18.09 -5.02
C LEU A 15 11.09 -17.73 -3.58
N ALA A 16 10.38 -18.24 -2.57
CA ALA A 16 10.71 -17.98 -1.16
C ALA A 16 11.87 -18.83 -0.64
N GLN A 17 12.21 -19.92 -1.32
CA GLN A 17 13.30 -20.83 -0.87
C GLN A 17 14.69 -20.30 -1.23
N ASP A 18 14.84 -19.47 -2.28
CA ASP A 18 16.14 -19.06 -2.82
C ASP A 18 16.66 -17.70 -2.30
N MET A 19 16.01 -17.09 -1.29
CA MET A 19 16.56 -15.88 -0.68
C MET A 19 17.82 -16.22 0.14
N PRO A 20 19.00 -15.70 -0.23
CA PRO A 20 20.21 -15.95 0.52
C PRO A 20 20.08 -15.31 1.91
N MET A 21 20.10 -16.14 2.96
CA MET A 21 20.21 -15.66 4.34
C MET A 21 21.60 -15.09 4.56
N SER A 22 21.75 -13.77 4.50
CA SER A 22 23.01 -13.13 4.88
C SER A 22 23.34 -13.43 6.36
N LYS A 23 24.59 -13.80 6.64
CA LYS A 23 25.07 -14.04 8.02
C LYS A 23 25.08 -12.75 8.86
N SER A 24 25.10 -11.56 8.26
CA SER A 24 24.99 -10.25 8.94
C SER A 24 23.63 -9.63 8.65
N LYS A 25 22.94 -9.19 9.72
CA LYS A 25 21.67 -8.48 9.58
C LYS A 25 21.89 -7.08 9.00
N HIS A 26 21.06 -6.67 8.05
CA HIS A 26 21.08 -5.34 7.44
C HIS A 26 20.45 -4.30 8.35
N GLN A 27 21.10 -3.14 8.48
CA GLN A 27 20.52 -1.99 9.20
C GLN A 27 19.68 -1.17 8.24
N VAL A 28 18.42 -1.60 8.08
CA VAL A 28 17.43 -0.96 7.20
C VAL A 28 16.87 0.29 7.89
N PRO A 29 16.66 1.42 7.16
CA PRO A 29 16.01 2.60 7.70
C PRO A 29 14.63 2.32 8.28
N ASN A 30 14.30 2.98 9.41
CA ASN A 30 13.05 2.71 10.14
C ASN A 30 11.79 2.95 9.31
N HIS A 31 11.78 3.96 8.43
CA HIS A 31 10.63 4.23 7.57
C HIS A 31 10.31 3.09 6.59
N LEU A 32 11.33 2.37 6.12
CA LEU A 32 11.16 1.17 5.29
C LEU A 32 10.81 -0.07 6.13
N LEU A 33 11.44 -0.18 7.29
CA LEU A 33 11.32 -1.36 8.14
C LEU A 33 9.98 -1.42 8.89
N LYS A 34 9.44 -0.28 9.33
CA LYS A 34 8.19 -0.21 10.11
C LYS A 34 7.00 -0.86 9.40
N PRO A 35 6.66 -0.54 8.13
CA PRO A 35 5.57 -1.19 7.40
C PRO A 35 5.77 -2.69 7.24
N LEU A 36 7.00 -3.12 6.94
CA LEU A 36 7.37 -4.53 6.81
C LEU A 36 7.16 -5.29 8.12
N LEU A 37 7.59 -4.72 9.25
CA LEU A 37 7.42 -5.30 10.58
C LEU A 37 5.95 -5.43 10.99
N LEU A 38 5.13 -4.42 10.68
CA LEU A 38 3.71 -4.46 11.00
C LEU A 38 2.99 -5.59 10.27
N ARG A 39 3.29 -5.81 8.97
CA ARG A 39 2.76 -6.96 8.20
C ARG A 39 3.32 -8.29 8.68
N SER A 40 4.62 -8.37 8.99
CA SER A 40 5.24 -9.56 9.57
C SER A 40 4.56 -9.97 10.89
N ARG A 41 4.33 -9.00 11.78
CA ARG A 41 3.62 -9.25 13.06
C ARG A 41 2.18 -9.70 12.83
N GLU A 42 1.48 -9.11 11.88
CA GLU A 42 0.11 -9.48 11.55
C GLU A 42 0.00 -10.92 11.04
N SER A 43 1.02 -11.39 10.32
CA SER A 43 1.08 -12.78 9.84
C SER A 43 1.15 -13.82 10.96
N MET A 44 1.47 -13.41 12.18
CA MET A 44 1.53 -14.27 13.38
C MET A 44 0.24 -14.18 14.24
N VAL A 45 -0.73 -13.40 13.82
CA VAL A 45 -2.01 -13.22 14.52
C VAL A 45 -3.01 -14.24 14.00
N ASP A 46 -3.68 -14.96 14.91
CA ASP A 46 -4.79 -15.83 14.55
C ASP A 46 -5.89 -15.02 13.83
N ASN A 47 -6.28 -15.45 12.64
CA ASN A 47 -7.19 -14.72 11.75
C ASN A 47 -6.70 -13.29 11.41
N GLY A 48 -5.39 -13.12 11.22
CA GLY A 48 -4.78 -11.88 10.77
C GLY A 48 -5.38 -11.40 9.43
N LEU A 49 -5.43 -10.07 9.24
CA LEU A 49 -5.97 -9.46 8.01
C LEU A 49 -5.04 -9.61 6.82
N VAL A 50 -3.74 -9.70 7.06
CA VAL A 50 -2.69 -9.84 6.04
C VAL A 50 -1.80 -11.00 6.44
N TYR A 51 -1.68 -11.99 5.57
CA TYR A 51 -0.69 -13.05 5.68
C TYR A 51 0.46 -12.78 4.71
N ASP A 52 1.64 -12.42 5.25
CA ASP A 52 2.81 -11.95 4.50
C ASP A 52 4.08 -12.71 4.96
N PRO A 53 4.25 -13.97 4.54
CA PRO A 53 5.41 -14.77 4.92
C PRO A 53 6.72 -14.20 4.35
N ILE A 54 6.66 -13.47 3.24
CA ILE A 54 7.82 -12.82 2.63
C ILE A 54 8.28 -11.66 3.52
N ALA A 55 7.37 -10.84 4.05
CA ALA A 55 7.71 -9.81 5.03
C ALA A 55 8.32 -10.43 6.29
N ALA A 56 7.76 -11.52 6.80
CA ALA A 56 8.28 -12.22 7.97
C ALA A 56 9.71 -12.73 7.72
N LYS A 57 9.96 -13.35 6.56
CA LYS A 57 11.29 -13.83 6.16
C LYS A 57 12.28 -12.68 5.98
N ALA A 58 11.90 -11.59 5.31
CA ALA A 58 12.74 -10.42 5.10
C ALA A 58 13.15 -9.76 6.43
N CYS A 59 12.22 -9.69 7.40
CA CYS A 59 12.51 -9.15 8.73
C CYS A 59 13.63 -9.92 9.46
N LEU A 60 13.79 -11.24 9.22
CA LEU A 60 14.88 -12.03 9.80
C LEU A 60 16.26 -11.55 9.33
N SER A 61 16.34 -10.98 8.13
CA SER A 61 17.57 -10.43 7.55
C SER A 61 17.81 -8.96 7.94
N CYS A 62 16.89 -8.34 8.68
CA CYS A 62 16.99 -6.95 9.10
C CYS A 62 17.39 -6.81 10.57
N LYS A 63 18.19 -5.79 10.87
CA LYS A 63 18.52 -5.38 12.25
C LYS A 63 17.48 -4.36 12.68
N MET A 64 16.72 -4.68 13.73
CA MET A 64 15.72 -3.76 14.28
C MET A 64 16.38 -2.74 15.21
N ALA A 65 16.08 -1.45 15.01
CA ALA A 65 16.34 -0.44 16.01
C ALA A 65 15.30 -0.53 17.15
N PRO A 66 15.66 -0.28 18.41
CA PRO A 66 14.74 -0.38 19.55
C PRO A 66 13.50 0.53 19.43
N ASP A 67 13.62 1.65 18.75
CA ASP A 67 12.60 2.69 18.55
C ASP A 67 11.81 2.56 17.22
N CYS A 68 12.06 1.51 16.44
CA CYS A 68 11.41 1.31 15.15
C CYS A 68 9.88 1.28 15.27
N LEU A 69 9.36 0.72 16.36
CA LEU A 69 7.94 0.72 16.70
C LEU A 69 7.73 1.38 18.06
N SER A 70 6.95 2.45 18.12
CA SER A 70 6.67 3.22 19.34
C SER A 70 5.18 3.55 19.48
N GLY A 71 4.75 3.86 20.70
CA GLY A 71 3.35 4.16 21.05
C GLY A 71 2.46 2.89 21.13
N ASP A 72 1.17 3.03 20.84
CA ASP A 72 0.24 1.89 20.80
C ASP A 72 0.47 1.08 19.51
N ILE A 73 1.44 0.16 19.58
CA ILE A 73 1.85 -0.67 18.44
C ILE A 73 0.70 -1.50 17.91
N ALA A 74 -0.16 -2.02 18.78
CA ALA A 74 -1.29 -2.86 18.37
C ALA A 74 -2.31 -2.06 17.56
N GLN A 75 -2.58 -0.81 17.96
CA GLN A 75 -3.49 0.07 17.25
C GLN A 75 -2.89 0.55 15.92
N LYS A 76 -1.61 0.91 15.90
CA LYS A 76 -0.88 1.28 14.66
C LYS A 76 -0.81 0.10 13.68
N GLN A 77 -0.55 -1.11 14.19
CA GLN A 77 -0.59 -2.32 13.39
C GLN A 77 -1.96 -2.53 12.75
N LEU A 78 -3.02 -2.47 13.55
CA LEU A 78 -4.39 -2.67 13.07
C LEU A 78 -4.76 -1.66 11.98
N LEU A 79 -4.47 -0.37 12.18
CA LEU A 79 -4.74 0.67 11.19
C LEU A 79 -3.96 0.40 9.88
N HIS A 80 -2.65 0.15 9.98
CA HIS A 80 -1.79 -0.11 8.83
C HIS A 80 -2.26 -1.33 8.02
N VAL A 81 -2.45 -2.48 8.69
CA VAL A 81 -2.82 -3.70 7.97
C VAL A 81 -4.24 -3.67 7.42
N THR A 82 -5.14 -2.88 8.02
CA THR A 82 -6.48 -2.66 7.44
C THR A 82 -6.39 -1.87 6.14
N LEU A 83 -5.57 -0.82 6.08
CA LEU A 83 -5.33 -0.06 4.84
C LEU A 83 -4.66 -0.95 3.78
N THR A 84 -3.64 -1.73 4.17
CA THR A 84 -3.00 -2.70 3.27
C THR A 84 -4.02 -3.70 2.70
N GLN A 85 -4.89 -4.26 3.54
CA GLN A 85 -5.90 -5.21 3.10
C GLN A 85 -6.97 -4.56 2.20
N LEU A 86 -7.37 -3.33 2.47
CA LEU A 86 -8.26 -2.58 1.58
C LEU A 86 -7.62 -2.37 0.21
N CYS A 87 -6.34 -2.01 0.17
CA CYS A 87 -5.58 -1.86 -1.06
C CYS A 87 -5.45 -3.19 -1.81
N ASP A 88 -5.08 -4.28 -1.10
CA ASP A 88 -4.98 -5.64 -1.66
C ASP A 88 -6.30 -6.09 -2.31
N GLN A 89 -7.44 -5.75 -1.70
CA GLN A 89 -8.76 -6.06 -2.27
C GLN A 89 -9.00 -5.32 -3.59
N GLN A 90 -8.62 -4.04 -3.69
CA GLN A 90 -8.78 -3.29 -4.94
C GLN A 90 -7.88 -3.86 -6.04
N VAL A 91 -6.62 -4.18 -5.72
CA VAL A 91 -5.69 -4.83 -6.66
C VAL A 91 -6.25 -6.17 -7.13
N THR A 92 -6.72 -7.01 -6.22
CA THR A 92 -7.28 -8.31 -6.55
C THR A 92 -8.50 -8.18 -7.49
N GLN A 93 -9.42 -7.25 -7.18
CA GLN A 93 -10.59 -7.00 -8.03
C GLN A 93 -10.19 -6.48 -9.42
N PHE A 94 -9.20 -5.60 -9.48
CA PHE A 94 -8.68 -5.08 -10.73
C PHE A 94 -8.04 -6.18 -11.59
N LEU A 95 -7.20 -7.04 -11.00
CA LEU A 95 -6.54 -8.15 -11.69
C LEU A 95 -7.52 -9.26 -12.13
N GLN A 96 -8.62 -9.48 -11.40
CA GLN A 96 -9.68 -10.38 -11.84
C GLN A 96 -10.36 -9.91 -13.14
N GLN A 97 -10.52 -8.60 -13.31
CA GLN A 97 -11.10 -8.00 -14.51
C GLN A 97 -10.06 -7.83 -15.63
N ASN A 98 -8.81 -7.63 -15.27
CA ASN A 98 -7.70 -7.29 -16.17
C ASN A 98 -6.48 -8.16 -15.86
N PRO A 99 -6.46 -9.45 -16.21
CA PRO A 99 -5.39 -10.37 -15.77
C PRO A 99 -3.98 -10.01 -16.26
N ASP A 100 -3.87 -9.37 -17.44
CA ASP A 100 -2.59 -8.96 -18.06
C ASP A 100 -2.26 -7.48 -17.77
N ALA A 101 -2.83 -6.91 -16.72
CA ALA A 101 -2.66 -5.49 -16.38
C ALA A 101 -1.24 -5.14 -15.94
N TRP A 102 -0.97 -3.85 -15.99
CA TRP A 102 0.22 -3.22 -15.41
C TRP A 102 -0.11 -2.62 -14.05
N ILE A 103 0.63 -3.02 -13.05
CA ILE A 103 0.56 -2.46 -11.69
C ILE A 103 1.81 -1.61 -11.47
N ILE A 104 1.63 -0.35 -11.10
CA ILE A 104 2.72 0.58 -10.80
C ILE A 104 2.58 0.99 -9.33
N ASN A 105 3.48 0.51 -8.49
CA ASN A 105 3.49 0.81 -7.06
C ASN A 105 4.51 1.91 -6.75
N VAL A 106 4.03 3.11 -6.46
CA VAL A 106 4.85 4.30 -6.25
C VAL A 106 5.12 4.53 -4.77
N GLY A 107 6.39 4.76 -4.41
CA GLY A 107 6.85 4.80 -3.04
C GLY A 107 6.79 3.42 -2.40
N ALA A 108 7.21 2.41 -3.15
CA ALA A 108 7.03 1.01 -2.85
C ALA A 108 7.76 0.53 -1.58
N GLY A 109 8.81 1.22 -1.14
CA GLY A 109 9.60 0.83 0.03
C GLY A 109 9.97 -0.65 0.02
N LEU A 110 9.58 -1.36 1.06
CA LEU A 110 9.72 -2.81 1.18
C LEU A 110 8.35 -3.52 1.10
N ASP A 111 7.46 -3.03 0.25
CA ASP A 111 6.19 -3.72 -0.01
C ASP A 111 6.43 -5.07 -0.67
N THR A 112 5.67 -6.06 -0.26
CA THR A 112 5.74 -7.46 -0.69
C THR A 112 4.46 -7.87 -1.43
N ARG A 113 3.65 -6.88 -1.83
CA ARG A 113 2.32 -7.12 -2.44
C ARG A 113 2.40 -7.95 -3.70
N PHE A 114 3.40 -7.74 -4.56
CA PHE A 114 3.63 -8.59 -5.72
C PHE A 114 3.60 -10.07 -5.35
N TYR A 115 4.33 -10.49 -4.32
CA TYR A 115 4.40 -11.90 -3.92
C TYR A 115 3.10 -12.48 -3.36
N ARG A 116 2.17 -11.60 -2.92
CA ARG A 116 0.88 -12.03 -2.39
C ARG A 116 -0.21 -12.05 -3.46
N LEU A 117 -0.11 -11.19 -4.48
CA LEU A 117 -1.20 -10.90 -5.42
C LEU A 117 -0.88 -11.23 -6.88
N ASP A 118 0.36 -11.64 -7.20
CA ASP A 118 0.74 -12.01 -8.57
C ASP A 118 -0.15 -13.16 -9.08
N ASN A 119 -0.81 -12.92 -10.20
CA ASN A 119 -1.67 -13.88 -10.88
C ASN A 119 -0.94 -14.69 -11.97
N GLY A 120 0.39 -14.55 -12.09
CA GLY A 120 1.22 -15.19 -13.09
C GLY A 120 1.18 -14.53 -14.48
N ARG A 121 0.42 -13.44 -14.67
CA ARG A 121 0.20 -12.76 -15.95
C ARG A 121 0.44 -11.26 -15.90
N CYS A 122 0.13 -10.59 -14.78
CA CYS A 122 0.29 -9.16 -14.63
C CYS A 122 1.76 -8.74 -14.68
N HIS A 123 1.99 -7.51 -15.12
CA HIS A 123 3.27 -6.84 -15.02
C HIS A 123 3.28 -5.91 -13.82
N TRP A 124 4.40 -5.85 -13.11
CA TRP A 124 4.50 -5.10 -11.86
C TRP A 124 5.77 -4.27 -11.81
N ILE A 125 5.62 -2.97 -11.59
CA ILE A 125 6.71 -2.02 -11.45
C ILE A 125 6.68 -1.44 -10.05
N GLU A 126 7.77 -1.62 -9.31
CA GLU A 126 7.99 -0.97 -8.02
C GLU A 126 8.84 0.28 -8.23
N LEU A 127 8.26 1.43 -7.94
CA LEU A 127 8.93 2.71 -8.04
C LEU A 127 9.27 3.24 -6.64
N ASP A 128 10.51 3.62 -6.45
CA ASP A 128 10.96 4.33 -5.26
C ASP A 128 12.22 5.15 -5.56
N VAL A 129 12.62 6.00 -4.64
CA VAL A 129 13.90 6.71 -4.72
C VAL A 129 15.07 5.73 -4.68
N THR A 130 16.17 6.09 -5.30
CA THR A 130 17.34 5.19 -5.46
C THR A 130 17.85 4.66 -4.11
N GLU A 131 17.81 5.48 -3.07
CA GLU A 131 18.25 5.13 -1.72
C GLU A 131 17.42 3.99 -1.12
N ASN A 132 16.12 3.97 -1.37
CA ASN A 132 15.21 2.91 -0.92
C ASN A 132 15.35 1.65 -1.78
N LEU A 133 15.54 1.81 -3.09
CA LEU A 133 15.71 0.68 -4.01
C LEU A 133 16.94 -0.17 -3.71
N VAL A 134 18.01 0.41 -3.17
CA VAL A 134 19.20 -0.36 -2.71
C VAL A 134 18.80 -1.41 -1.68
N TRP A 135 17.90 -1.08 -0.75
CA TRP A 135 17.42 -2.01 0.27
C TRP A 135 16.47 -3.03 -0.32
N ARG A 136 15.58 -2.60 -1.21
CA ARG A 136 14.64 -3.48 -1.91
C ARG A 136 15.39 -4.54 -2.72
N GLN A 137 16.40 -4.17 -3.49
CA GLN A 137 17.19 -5.07 -4.34
C GLN A 137 18.01 -6.09 -3.54
N ARG A 138 18.33 -5.80 -2.28
CA ARG A 138 19.01 -6.75 -1.37
C ARG A 138 18.07 -7.84 -0.83
N LEU A 139 16.78 -7.54 -0.76
CA LEU A 139 15.77 -8.40 -0.13
C LEU A 139 14.88 -9.11 -1.16
N PHE A 140 14.71 -8.52 -2.35
CA PHE A 140 13.76 -8.98 -3.36
C PHE A 140 14.40 -9.02 -4.74
N HIS A 141 14.08 -10.05 -5.52
CA HIS A 141 14.64 -10.26 -6.85
C HIS A 141 13.64 -9.86 -7.94
N LYS A 142 14.17 -9.27 -9.01
CA LYS A 142 13.43 -8.96 -10.24
C LYS A 142 13.20 -10.23 -11.07
N ASN A 143 12.18 -10.18 -11.91
CA ASN A 143 11.96 -11.16 -12.98
C ASN A 143 11.36 -10.45 -14.20
N GLU A 144 11.00 -11.20 -15.24
CA GLU A 144 10.48 -10.64 -16.50
C GLU A 144 9.20 -9.81 -16.34
N ARG A 145 8.39 -10.06 -15.30
CA ARG A 145 7.13 -9.37 -15.01
C ARG A 145 7.20 -8.48 -13.77
N TYR A 146 8.33 -8.45 -13.08
CA TYR A 146 8.52 -7.72 -11.83
C TYR A 146 9.79 -6.90 -11.87
N GLU A 147 9.62 -5.58 -11.95
CA GLU A 147 10.70 -4.63 -12.10
C GLU A 147 10.81 -3.69 -10.91
N HIS A 148 12.02 -3.15 -10.69
CA HIS A 148 12.29 -2.04 -9.77
C HIS A 148 12.87 -0.88 -10.56
N ARG A 149 12.25 0.30 -10.48
CA ARG A 149 12.68 1.51 -11.20
C ARG A 149 12.80 2.69 -10.23
N SER A 150 13.75 3.58 -10.50
CA SER A 150 13.89 4.83 -9.76
C SER A 150 12.77 5.80 -10.17
N GLY A 151 12.16 6.46 -9.17
CA GLY A 151 11.11 7.44 -9.34
C GLY A 151 10.46 7.79 -8.02
N SER A 152 9.71 8.87 -7.96
CA SER A 152 9.02 9.29 -6.74
C SER A 152 7.69 9.96 -7.06
N VAL A 153 6.94 10.31 -6.02
CA VAL A 153 5.71 11.12 -6.13
C VAL A 153 6.01 12.58 -6.47
N GLU A 154 7.22 13.06 -6.19
CA GLU A 154 7.64 14.44 -6.44
C GLU A 154 8.30 14.59 -7.82
N ASP A 155 9.23 13.69 -8.15
CA ASP A 155 9.85 13.60 -9.46
C ASP A 155 9.12 12.55 -10.31
N MET A 156 8.31 13.03 -11.23
CA MET A 156 7.49 12.19 -12.11
C MET A 156 8.09 11.95 -13.49
N SER A 157 9.40 12.23 -13.68
CA SER A 157 10.11 11.95 -14.92
C SER A 157 10.08 10.47 -15.34
N TRP A 158 9.85 9.56 -14.37
CA TRP A 158 9.65 8.15 -14.62
C TRP A 158 8.46 7.84 -15.56
N LEU A 159 7.45 8.71 -15.61
CA LEU A 159 6.31 8.54 -16.53
C LEU A 159 6.77 8.48 -18.00
N GLU A 160 7.71 9.32 -18.39
CA GLU A 160 8.24 9.36 -19.75
C GLU A 160 9.07 8.12 -20.12
N SER A 161 9.61 7.43 -19.10
CA SER A 161 10.41 6.21 -19.28
C SER A 161 9.59 4.92 -19.29
N LEU A 162 8.27 5.00 -19.04
CA LEU A 162 7.40 3.83 -19.05
C LEU A 162 7.17 3.32 -20.46
N THR A 163 7.40 2.04 -20.64
CA THR A 163 7.11 1.32 -21.90
C THR A 163 5.94 0.36 -21.67
N ILE A 164 4.74 0.94 -21.52
CA ILE A 164 3.50 0.16 -21.35
C ILE A 164 2.82 0.11 -22.73
N PRO A 165 2.42 -1.07 -23.23
CA PRO A 165 1.72 -1.18 -24.51
C PRO A 165 0.42 -0.37 -24.50
N ASP A 166 0.10 0.26 -25.64
CA ASP A 166 -1.12 1.04 -25.80
C ASP A 166 -2.37 0.24 -25.36
N LYS A 167 -3.29 0.94 -24.67
CA LYS A 167 -4.55 0.38 -24.17
C LYS A 167 -4.41 -0.72 -23.10
N SER A 168 -3.20 -0.99 -22.59
CA SER A 168 -3.05 -1.88 -21.44
C SER A 168 -3.78 -1.30 -20.23
N PRO A 169 -4.55 -2.11 -19.49
CA PRO A 169 -5.11 -1.69 -18.22
C PRO A 169 -4.00 -1.35 -17.21
N VAL A 170 -4.08 -0.18 -16.59
CA VAL A 170 -3.08 0.32 -15.64
C VAL A 170 -3.74 0.61 -14.30
N LEU A 171 -3.18 0.08 -13.22
CA LEU A 171 -3.49 0.45 -11.85
C LEU A 171 -2.24 1.02 -11.18
N ILE A 172 -2.33 2.25 -10.71
CA ILE A 172 -1.28 2.90 -9.92
C ILE A 172 -1.62 2.76 -8.43
N LEU A 173 -0.64 2.34 -7.66
CA LEU A 173 -0.73 2.22 -6.21
C LEU A 173 0.16 3.28 -5.57
N CYS A 174 -0.33 3.96 -4.53
CA CYS A 174 0.47 4.83 -3.67
C CYS A 174 -0.08 4.75 -2.24
N GLU A 175 0.30 3.68 -1.52
CA GLU A 175 -0.31 3.39 -0.22
C GLU A 175 0.11 4.41 0.84
N MET A 176 1.39 4.53 1.17
CA MET A 176 1.82 5.37 2.30
C MET A 176 2.62 6.61 1.88
N ALA A 177 3.22 6.62 0.69
CA ALA A 177 4.19 7.64 0.32
C ALA A 177 3.57 9.05 0.18
N LEU A 178 2.29 9.16 -0.16
CA LEU A 178 1.62 10.47 -0.23
C LEU A 178 1.40 11.10 1.14
N LEU A 179 1.36 10.33 2.23
CA LEU A 179 1.11 10.86 3.57
C LEU A 179 2.18 11.83 4.05
N ASP A 180 3.41 11.69 3.53
CA ASP A 180 4.53 12.58 3.82
C ASP A 180 4.64 13.75 2.83
N CYS A 181 3.69 13.87 1.88
CA CYS A 181 3.67 14.90 0.86
C CYS A 181 2.69 16.03 1.22
N SER A 182 3.07 17.29 0.93
CA SER A 182 2.14 18.41 1.06
C SER A 182 0.96 18.27 0.09
N GLU A 183 -0.18 18.92 0.40
CA GLU A 183 -1.36 18.97 -0.47
C GLU A 183 -1.02 19.33 -1.92
N ARG A 184 -0.11 20.29 -2.12
CA ARG A 184 0.35 20.71 -3.45
C ARG A 184 1.03 19.58 -4.22
N HIS A 185 1.87 18.76 -3.55
CA HIS A 185 2.53 17.63 -4.18
C HIS A 185 1.53 16.51 -4.50
N VAL A 186 0.59 16.24 -3.59
CA VAL A 186 -0.49 15.27 -3.83
C VAL A 186 -1.31 15.67 -5.05
N ALA A 187 -1.75 16.95 -5.12
CA ALA A 187 -2.50 17.47 -6.28
C ALA A 187 -1.72 17.34 -7.59
N ARG A 188 -0.44 17.73 -7.58
CA ARG A 188 0.45 17.65 -8.75
C ARG A 188 0.64 16.21 -9.22
N PHE A 189 0.85 15.28 -8.28
CA PHE A 189 0.97 13.85 -8.57
C PHE A 189 -0.27 13.33 -9.32
N ILE A 190 -1.46 13.56 -8.77
CA ILE A 190 -2.71 13.09 -9.34
C ILE A 190 -2.98 13.72 -10.71
N GLN A 191 -2.75 15.03 -10.86
CA GLN A 191 -2.94 15.75 -12.12
C GLN A 191 -1.98 15.28 -13.20
N ASN A 192 -0.73 14.98 -12.87
CA ASN A 192 0.25 14.47 -13.84
C ASN A 192 -0.12 13.05 -14.30
N LEU A 193 -0.58 12.19 -13.40
CA LEU A 193 -1.10 10.87 -13.78
C LEU A 193 -2.29 11.01 -14.75
N GLY A 194 -3.25 11.88 -14.42
CA GLY A 194 -4.42 12.11 -15.27
C GLY A 194 -4.12 12.76 -16.63
N ARG A 195 -2.98 13.44 -16.79
CA ARG A 195 -2.51 13.95 -18.08
C ARG A 195 -1.74 12.90 -18.89
N HIS A 196 -1.01 12.02 -18.21
CA HIS A 196 -0.17 11.02 -18.86
C HIS A 196 -0.98 9.82 -19.37
N PHE A 197 -1.85 9.27 -18.52
CA PHE A 197 -2.66 8.10 -18.88
C PHE A 197 -4.03 8.54 -19.41
N VAL A 198 -4.38 8.08 -20.61
CA VAL A 198 -5.71 8.30 -21.20
C VAL A 198 -6.81 7.64 -20.36
N SER A 199 -6.52 6.47 -19.79
CA SER A 199 -7.38 5.74 -18.87
C SER A 199 -6.53 4.99 -17.88
N ALA A 200 -6.81 5.13 -16.59
CA ALA A 200 -6.16 4.37 -15.52
C ALA A 200 -7.03 4.33 -14.27
N GLU A 201 -6.64 3.46 -13.35
CA GLU A 201 -7.15 3.47 -11.98
C GLU A 201 -6.01 3.80 -11.01
N VAL A 202 -6.31 4.53 -9.94
CA VAL A 202 -5.35 4.86 -8.87
C VAL A 202 -5.93 4.50 -7.53
N CYS A 203 -5.21 3.71 -6.77
CA CYS A 203 -5.45 3.45 -5.35
C CYS A 203 -4.39 4.18 -4.54
N MET A 204 -4.80 5.13 -3.71
CA MET A 204 -3.91 5.93 -2.87
C MET A 204 -4.48 6.11 -1.46
N VAL A 205 -3.60 6.27 -0.48
CA VAL A 205 -4.00 6.60 0.88
C VAL A 205 -3.76 8.07 1.13
N LEU A 206 -4.82 8.77 1.57
CA LEU A 206 -4.80 10.19 1.90
C LEU A 206 -5.19 10.39 3.37
N ALA A 207 -4.59 11.36 4.03
CA ALA A 207 -4.87 11.67 5.42
C ALA A 207 -6.18 12.48 5.57
N GLY A 208 -6.94 12.16 6.61
CA GLY A 208 -8.00 13.03 7.10
C GLY A 208 -7.43 14.22 7.89
N ASP A 209 -8.16 15.32 7.96
CA ASP A 209 -7.73 16.56 8.61
C ASP A 209 -7.72 16.51 10.16
N LEU A 210 -8.30 15.48 10.76
CA LEU A 210 -8.35 15.27 12.21
C LEU A 210 -7.43 14.13 12.69
N THR A 211 -6.51 13.66 11.86
CA THR A 211 -5.57 12.58 12.21
C THR A 211 -4.68 12.92 13.40
N GLU A 212 -4.25 14.19 13.54
CA GLU A 212 -3.43 14.68 14.65
C GLU A 212 -4.23 14.93 15.95
N SER A 213 -5.56 14.88 15.89
CA SER A 213 -6.38 15.03 17.08
C SER A 213 -6.14 13.88 18.08
N LYS A 214 -6.50 14.11 19.35
CA LYS A 214 -6.43 13.06 20.38
C LYS A 214 -7.19 11.79 19.99
N TRP A 215 -8.26 11.91 19.22
CA TRP A 215 -9.03 10.78 18.73
C TRP A 215 -8.33 10.07 17.58
N GLY A 216 -7.77 10.81 16.61
CA GLY A 216 -6.99 10.25 15.52
C GLY A 216 -5.79 9.45 16.04
N GLN A 217 -5.02 10.01 16.96
CA GLN A 217 -3.89 9.32 17.61
C GLN A 217 -4.31 8.04 18.35
N LYS A 218 -5.46 8.05 19.04
CA LYS A 218 -6.03 6.84 19.66
C LYS A 218 -6.48 5.79 18.65
N LEU A 219 -6.68 6.16 17.40
CA LEU A 219 -7.00 5.27 16.30
C LEU A 219 -5.75 4.78 15.54
N GLY A 220 -4.56 5.15 15.99
CA GLY A 220 -3.28 4.73 15.41
C GLY A 220 -2.76 5.66 14.32
N SER A 221 -3.41 6.81 14.08
CA SER A 221 -2.91 7.82 13.15
C SER A 221 -1.64 8.48 13.68
N ASP A 222 -0.76 8.82 12.75
CA ASP A 222 0.45 9.63 13.00
C ASP A 222 0.20 11.08 12.51
N CYS A 223 1.21 11.96 12.63
CA CYS A 223 1.24 13.24 11.93
C CYS A 223 1.52 13.01 10.45
N TYR A 224 0.79 13.71 9.59
CA TYR A 224 0.93 13.63 8.14
C TYR A 224 1.11 15.04 7.56
N ALA A 225 1.73 15.15 6.38
CA ALA A 225 2.04 16.43 5.75
C ALA A 225 0.81 17.13 5.12
N HIS A 226 -0.34 16.46 5.05
CA HIS A 226 -1.62 17.00 4.59
C HIS A 226 -2.78 16.42 5.40
N GLY A 227 -3.96 17.02 5.24
CA GLY A 227 -5.20 16.49 5.81
C GLY A 227 -6.42 17.06 5.10
N PHE A 228 -7.33 16.17 4.69
CA PHE A 228 -8.53 16.57 3.96
C PHE A 228 -9.81 16.24 4.76
N GLU A 229 -10.75 17.17 4.79
CA GLU A 229 -12.08 16.91 5.36
C GLU A 229 -12.86 15.88 4.54
N ALA A 230 -12.74 15.95 3.23
CA ALA A 230 -13.39 15.05 2.27
C ALA A 230 -12.39 14.60 1.18
N PRO A 231 -11.52 13.61 1.46
CA PRO A 231 -10.45 13.20 0.55
C PRO A 231 -10.92 12.84 -0.87
N ALA A 232 -12.04 12.13 -1.01
CA ALA A 232 -12.58 11.76 -2.32
C ALA A 232 -13.05 12.99 -3.12
N GLU A 233 -13.74 13.92 -2.49
CA GLU A 233 -14.20 15.16 -3.15
C GLU A 233 -13.00 16.03 -3.55
N GLN A 234 -11.96 16.05 -2.72
CA GLN A 234 -10.74 16.79 -3.04
C GLN A 234 -10.06 16.23 -4.29
N VAL A 235 -9.99 14.90 -4.42
CA VAL A 235 -9.44 14.24 -5.63
C VAL A 235 -10.28 14.58 -6.86
N LEU A 236 -11.61 14.61 -6.76
CA LEU A 236 -12.49 15.03 -7.87
C LEU A 236 -12.26 16.48 -8.30
N ARG A 237 -11.92 17.38 -7.38
CA ARG A 237 -11.57 18.78 -7.74
C ARG A 237 -10.29 18.84 -8.58
N TRP A 238 -9.35 17.91 -8.36
CA TRP A 238 -8.10 17.83 -9.13
C TRP A 238 -8.23 17.07 -10.45
N LEU A 239 -9.18 16.13 -10.54
CA LEU A 239 -9.51 15.34 -11.73
C LEU A 239 -11.03 15.39 -12.02
N PRO A 240 -11.57 16.52 -12.50
CA PRO A 240 -13.01 16.68 -12.71
C PRO A 240 -13.59 15.78 -13.81
N TRP A 241 -12.77 15.19 -14.64
CA TRP A 241 -13.15 14.23 -15.68
C TRP A 241 -13.12 12.76 -15.22
N ALA A 242 -12.87 12.51 -13.94
CA ALA A 242 -12.91 11.16 -13.41
C ALA A 242 -14.29 10.52 -13.58
N GLN A 243 -14.31 9.25 -13.99
CA GLN A 243 -15.55 8.48 -14.16
C GLN A 243 -16.21 8.19 -12.81
N TRP A 244 -15.39 7.86 -11.82
CA TRP A 244 -15.83 7.66 -10.44
C TRP A 244 -14.67 7.79 -9.46
N VAL A 245 -15.02 8.10 -8.21
CA VAL A 245 -14.14 8.05 -7.05
C VAL A 245 -14.84 7.35 -5.90
N LYS A 246 -14.10 6.56 -5.13
CA LYS A 246 -14.58 5.88 -3.92
C LYS A 246 -13.57 6.08 -2.80
N ALA A 247 -14.06 6.36 -1.58
CA ALA A 247 -13.24 6.38 -0.38
C ALA A 247 -13.63 5.22 0.55
N PHE A 248 -12.65 4.52 1.08
CA PHE A 248 -12.81 3.40 1.99
C PHE A 248 -12.17 3.76 3.33
N SER A 249 -13.01 3.87 4.35
CA SER A 249 -12.52 4.04 5.72
C SER A 249 -12.00 2.69 6.26
N PRO A 250 -10.93 2.69 7.06
CA PRO A 250 -10.47 1.47 7.74
C PRO A 250 -11.55 0.80 8.58
N PHE A 251 -12.55 1.55 9.05
CA PHE A 251 -13.64 1.04 9.88
C PHE A 251 -14.80 0.43 9.09
N ASP A 252 -14.86 0.57 7.78
CA ASP A 252 -15.93 0.01 6.94
C ASP A 252 -15.86 -1.51 6.85
N ARG A 253 -14.70 -2.07 7.16
CA ARG A 253 -14.39 -3.49 7.06
C ARG A 253 -13.80 -4.02 8.35
N PHE A 254 -13.81 -5.35 8.50
CA PHE A 254 -13.12 -6.02 9.60
C PHE A 254 -13.61 -5.60 11.00
N CYS A 255 -14.93 -5.41 11.14
CA CYS A 255 -15.56 -4.86 12.33
C CYS A 255 -15.23 -5.62 13.64
N SER A 256 -14.90 -6.91 13.56
CA SER A 256 -14.50 -7.73 14.73
C SER A 256 -13.17 -7.30 15.34
N ARG A 257 -12.29 -6.66 14.55
CA ARG A 257 -10.97 -6.20 14.99
C ARG A 257 -11.01 -4.84 15.70
N TRP A 258 -12.05 -4.05 15.46
CA TRP A 258 -12.22 -2.72 16.03
C TRP A 258 -13.02 -2.74 17.34
N LYS A 259 -12.58 -1.96 18.34
CA LYS A 259 -13.33 -1.78 19.59
C LYS A 259 -14.71 -1.13 19.31
N ALA A 260 -15.68 -1.37 20.18
CA ALA A 260 -17.06 -0.89 20.00
C ALA A 260 -17.14 0.63 19.76
N TRP A 261 -16.38 1.43 20.51
CA TRP A 261 -16.35 2.89 20.36
C TRP A 261 -15.75 3.35 19.03
N GLN A 262 -14.74 2.63 18.51
CA GLN A 262 -14.12 2.91 17.20
C GLN A 262 -15.13 2.67 16.07
N ARG A 263 -15.88 1.55 16.17
CA ARG A 263 -16.97 1.23 15.22
C ARG A 263 -18.10 2.25 15.29
N TRP A 264 -18.37 2.79 16.47
CA TRP A 264 -19.38 3.85 16.63
C TRP A 264 -18.96 5.14 15.96
N LEU A 265 -17.69 5.56 16.06
CA LEU A 265 -17.18 6.76 15.37
C LEU A 265 -17.39 6.68 13.85
N ASN A 266 -17.25 5.49 13.26
CA ASN A 266 -17.49 5.31 11.82
C ASN A 266 -18.95 5.56 11.39
N LYS A 267 -19.91 5.49 12.32
CA LYS A 267 -21.32 5.79 12.04
C LYS A 267 -21.61 7.29 11.98
N ILE A 268 -20.64 8.14 12.32
CA ILE A 268 -20.75 9.59 12.26
C ILE A 268 -20.20 10.05 10.92
N PRO A 269 -21.05 10.45 9.92
CA PRO A 269 -20.61 10.79 8.58
C PRO A 269 -19.53 11.86 8.56
N MET A 270 -19.64 12.86 9.44
CA MET A 270 -18.70 13.97 9.56
C MET A 270 -17.30 13.57 10.05
N LEU A 271 -17.13 12.38 10.67
CA LEU A 271 -15.87 11.92 11.24
C LEU A 271 -15.27 10.73 10.48
N LYS A 272 -16.05 10.07 9.66
CA LYS A 272 -15.72 8.79 9.00
C LYS A 272 -14.40 8.81 8.23
N HIS A 273 -14.08 9.91 7.54
CA HIS A 273 -12.91 10.04 6.69
C HIS A 273 -11.89 11.04 7.21
N ARG A 274 -12.07 11.57 8.43
CA ARG A 274 -11.28 12.68 8.96
C ARG A 274 -10.27 12.25 10.03
N LEU A 275 -10.59 11.21 10.80
CA LEU A 275 -9.79 10.79 11.98
C LEU A 275 -8.61 9.87 11.64
N THR A 276 -8.64 9.24 10.47
CA THR A 276 -7.60 8.30 10.01
C THR A 276 -7.28 8.53 8.55
N PRO A 277 -6.13 8.07 8.07
CA PRO A 277 -5.94 7.89 6.63
C PRO A 277 -7.02 6.98 6.05
N VAL A 278 -7.39 7.25 4.80
CA VAL A 278 -8.41 6.51 4.04
C VAL A 278 -7.85 6.11 2.69
N LEU A 279 -8.27 4.96 2.20
CA LEU A 279 -7.98 4.56 0.83
C LEU A 279 -8.94 5.27 -0.12
N VAL A 280 -8.40 6.01 -1.08
CA VAL A 280 -9.14 6.61 -2.18
C VAL A 280 -8.81 5.84 -3.46
N HIS A 281 -9.86 5.37 -4.14
CA HIS A 281 -9.76 4.69 -5.43
C HIS A 281 -10.51 5.50 -6.48
N ILE A 282 -9.83 5.87 -7.54
CA ILE A 282 -10.35 6.72 -8.63
C ILE A 282 -10.07 6.06 -9.97
N LYS A 283 -10.98 6.29 -10.94
CA LYS A 283 -10.86 5.87 -12.33
C LYS A 283 -11.21 7.01 -13.27
N TRP A 284 -10.49 7.14 -14.36
CA TRP A 284 -10.78 8.04 -15.47
C TRP A 284 -10.59 7.37 -16.83
#